data_c638b4e99349a0e573e1f9fe3608e5db
#
_entry.id   c638b4e99349a0e573e1f9fe3608e5db
#
_cell.length_a   1.000
_cell.length_b   1.000
_cell.length_c   1.000
_cell.angle_alpha   90.00
_cell.angle_beta   90.00
_cell.angle_gamma   90.00
#
_symmetry.space_group_name_H-M   'P 1'
#
loop_
_entity.id
_entity.type
_entity.pdbx_description
1 polymer ?
#
loop_
_entity_poly.entity_id
_entity_poly.type
_entity_poly.pdbx_seq_one_letter_code
_entity_poly.pdbx_strand_id
1 'polypeptide(L)'
;LKKISGLRKMPALSFDKVKGAEPIALVKGGEDDGKVLYIHKDDYKGSKPKRSEIHAKEYTTELRSLKPAERVQLINRLQEARDKGLAADQLVGETALGKSLYERILADDAKDTSINLPDDSQFQIVPSPDPKKREVFYIAGASGSGKSYIAKGIAELYRKLHPSRQVYLISKLEEDSTLDTMSPPPKRISIQSLIDDFPDLEEFQDCCVIFDDYDTFTGDAEKVVHKLIDDLATMGRHTNTTMLCLSHYLTNYKKTRLLLNEATHIVVYPMATSFHALSYLMKTHIGMSRDDCRDLKKMGRWVCVYKHYPQWLCSLHHA
;
A
#
# COMPACT_ATOMS: atom_id res chain seq x y z
N LEU A 1 -28.11 -16.66 18.84
CA LEU A 1 -27.06 -15.61 18.75
C LEU A 1 -25.70 -16.27 19.01
N LYS A 2 -25.01 -16.70 17.94
CA LYS A 2 -23.69 -17.29 18.01
C LYS A 2 -22.66 -16.17 18.26
N LYS A 3 -21.84 -16.35 19.30
CA LYS A 3 -20.68 -15.51 19.63
C LYS A 3 -19.81 -15.30 18.36
N ILE A 4 -19.71 -14.03 17.93
CA ILE A 4 -18.62 -13.59 17.07
C ILE A 4 -17.42 -13.33 17.99
N SER A 5 -16.76 -14.42 18.40
CA SER A 5 -15.51 -14.35 19.11
C SER A 5 -14.38 -14.41 18.08
N GLY A 6 -13.92 -13.28 17.63
CA GLY A 6 -12.79 -13.19 16.71
C GLY A 6 -12.37 -11.75 16.56
N LEU A 7 -11.75 -11.21 17.59
CA LEU A 7 -10.88 -10.05 17.41
C LEU A 7 -9.83 -10.44 16.36
N ARG A 8 -9.99 -9.94 15.12
CA ARG A 8 -8.95 -10.03 14.11
C ARG A 8 -7.73 -9.31 14.68
N LYS A 9 -6.67 -10.06 14.96
CA LYS A 9 -5.39 -9.45 15.33
C LYS A 9 -4.97 -8.57 14.15
N MET A 10 -4.61 -7.32 14.42
CA MET A 10 -4.15 -6.42 13.38
C MET A 10 -2.84 -6.96 12.79
N PRO A 11 -2.67 -6.93 11.47
CA PRO A 11 -1.42 -7.30 10.85
C PRO A 11 -0.29 -6.40 11.35
N ALA A 12 0.88 -6.97 11.58
CA ALA A 12 2.05 -6.23 12.07
C ALA A 12 3.04 -5.97 10.93
N LEU A 13 3.71 -4.82 10.98
CA LEU A 13 4.84 -4.49 10.12
C LEU A 13 6.15 -4.78 10.84
N SER A 14 7.13 -5.36 10.17
CA SER A 14 8.50 -5.51 10.70
C SER A 14 9.53 -5.74 9.58
N PHE A 15 10.81 -5.61 9.92
CA PHE A 15 11.93 -5.99 9.04
C PHE A 15 12.30 -7.49 9.16
N ASP A 16 11.60 -8.25 9.99
CA ASP A 16 11.87 -9.66 10.19
C ASP A 16 11.23 -10.52 9.09
N LYS A 17 12.04 -11.29 8.39
CA LYS A 17 11.57 -12.27 7.41
C LYS A 17 11.15 -13.55 8.10
N VAL A 18 9.86 -13.73 8.32
CA VAL A 18 9.30 -14.97 8.88
C VAL A 18 8.40 -15.67 7.87
N LYS A 19 8.13 -16.96 8.12
CA LYS A 19 7.27 -17.76 7.23
C LYS A 19 5.86 -17.13 7.11
N GLY A 20 5.44 -16.86 5.88
CA GLY A 20 4.13 -16.28 5.58
C GLY A 20 4.09 -14.74 5.61
N ALA A 21 5.21 -14.08 5.91
CA ALA A 21 5.32 -12.63 5.74
C ALA A 21 5.44 -12.26 4.27
N GLU A 22 4.73 -11.21 3.87
CA GLU A 22 4.79 -10.67 2.51
C GLU A 22 5.63 -9.39 2.49
N PRO A 23 6.64 -9.27 1.59
CA PRO A 23 7.40 -8.04 1.46
C PRO A 23 6.52 -6.95 0.84
N ILE A 24 6.63 -5.73 1.34
CA ILE A 24 5.86 -4.57 0.87
C ILE A 24 6.75 -3.43 0.39
N ALA A 25 7.90 -3.23 1.04
CA ALA A 25 8.81 -2.16 0.69
C ALA A 25 10.28 -2.54 0.97
N LEU A 26 11.18 -1.92 0.22
CA LEU A 26 12.63 -1.99 0.39
C LEU A 26 13.13 -0.63 0.85
N VAL A 27 13.97 -0.58 1.87
CA VAL A 27 14.64 0.64 2.30
C VAL A 27 15.79 0.97 1.34
N LYS A 28 15.90 2.23 0.94
CA LYS A 28 16.97 2.80 0.14
C LYS A 28 17.62 3.93 0.90
N GLY A 29 18.93 3.85 1.08
CA GLY A 29 19.72 4.84 1.81
C GLY A 29 19.69 4.64 3.33
N GLY A 30 20.50 5.45 4.03
CA GLY A 30 20.61 5.41 5.47
C GLY A 30 21.22 4.11 6.04
N GLU A 31 21.11 3.94 7.35
CA GLU A 31 21.65 2.78 8.07
C GLU A 31 20.91 1.48 7.72
N ASP A 32 19.63 1.59 7.36
CA ASP A 32 18.78 0.44 7.03
C ASP A 32 18.74 0.10 5.54
N ASP A 33 19.66 0.64 4.73
CA ASP A 33 19.70 0.38 3.28
C ASP A 33 19.69 -1.12 2.97
N GLY A 34 18.82 -1.51 2.05
CA GLY A 34 18.65 -2.91 1.64
C GLY A 34 17.75 -3.75 2.54
N LYS A 35 17.31 -3.27 3.71
CA LYS A 35 16.32 -3.98 4.52
C LYS A 35 14.95 -4.00 3.83
N VAL A 36 14.27 -5.14 3.94
CA VAL A 36 12.92 -5.32 3.39
C VAL A 36 11.90 -5.25 4.50
N LEU A 37 10.90 -4.41 4.32
CA LEU A 37 9.74 -4.31 5.21
C LEU A 37 8.71 -5.38 4.81
N TYR A 38 8.23 -6.12 5.80
CA TYR A 38 7.24 -7.18 5.64
C TYR A 38 5.96 -6.87 6.38
N ILE A 39 4.83 -7.31 5.80
CA ILE A 39 3.55 -7.41 6.52
C ILE A 39 3.30 -8.84 6.94
N HIS A 40 2.91 -9.02 8.20
CA HIS A 40 2.63 -10.30 8.80
C HIS A 40 1.12 -10.48 8.93
N LYS A 41 0.62 -11.65 8.51
CA LYS A 41 -0.77 -12.06 8.74
C LYS A 41 -0.99 -12.45 10.20
N ASP A 42 -2.23 -12.55 10.63
CA ASP A 42 -2.71 -12.68 12.02
C ASP A 42 -2.04 -13.76 12.90
N ASP A 43 -1.32 -14.72 12.31
CA ASP A 43 -0.67 -15.84 13.00
C ASP A 43 0.82 -15.61 13.33
N TYR A 44 1.31 -14.37 13.19
CA TYR A 44 2.70 -14.06 13.50
C TYR A 44 3.01 -14.30 14.98
N LYS A 45 3.78 -15.37 15.25
CA LYS A 45 4.28 -15.74 16.58
C LYS A 45 5.73 -15.29 16.83
N GLY A 46 6.25 -14.37 16.02
CA GLY A 46 7.55 -13.77 16.25
C GLY A 46 7.59 -13.01 17.57
N SER A 47 8.78 -12.66 18.03
CA SER A 47 8.92 -11.77 19.18
C SER A 47 8.16 -10.49 18.87
N LYS A 48 6.96 -10.36 19.46
CA LYS A 48 6.28 -9.06 19.49
C LYS A 48 7.35 -8.07 19.95
N PRO A 49 7.54 -6.91 19.29
CA PRO A 49 8.30 -5.86 19.92
C PRO A 49 7.77 -5.78 21.34
N LYS A 50 8.66 -5.83 22.34
CA LYS A 50 8.23 -5.68 23.74
C LYS A 50 7.42 -4.40 23.77
N ARG A 51 6.09 -4.53 23.90
CA ARG A 51 5.23 -3.35 24.02
C ARG A 51 5.81 -2.56 25.18
N SER A 52 6.18 -1.32 24.93
CA SER A 52 6.70 -0.43 25.96
C SER A 52 5.73 -0.43 27.13
N GLU A 53 6.25 -0.41 28.36
CA GLU A 53 5.40 -0.25 29.55
C GLU A 53 4.55 1.02 29.38
N ILE A 54 3.29 0.96 29.82
CA ILE A 54 2.41 2.13 29.81
C ILE A 54 2.96 3.14 30.83
N HIS A 55 3.45 4.28 30.35
CA HIS A 55 3.98 5.31 31.23
C HIS A 55 2.89 6.31 31.65
N ALA A 56 2.58 6.37 32.93
CA ALA A 56 1.60 7.31 33.50
C ALA A 56 1.84 8.77 33.11
N LYS A 57 3.09 9.13 32.74
CA LYS A 57 3.47 10.48 32.29
C LYS A 57 2.85 10.86 30.95
N GLU A 58 2.55 9.90 30.09
CA GLU A 58 1.96 10.09 28.76
C GLU A 58 0.47 10.44 28.85
N TYR A 59 -0.17 10.08 29.95
CA TYR A 59 -1.61 10.22 30.19
C TYR A 59 -1.93 11.13 31.40
N THR A 60 -1.10 12.14 31.64
CA THR A 60 -1.25 13.02 32.81
C THR A 60 -2.55 13.77 32.85
N THR A 61 -3.13 14.11 31.70
CA THR A 61 -4.43 14.82 31.63
C THR A 61 -5.57 13.95 32.12
N GLU A 62 -5.63 12.70 31.68
CA GLU A 62 -6.65 11.72 32.05
C GLU A 62 -6.52 11.29 33.52
N LEU A 63 -5.30 11.16 33.96
CA LEU A 63 -4.99 10.73 35.34
C LEU A 63 -5.07 11.86 36.39
N ARG A 64 -5.35 13.10 35.97
CA ARG A 64 -5.29 14.27 36.84
C ARG A 64 -6.19 14.16 38.08
N SER A 65 -7.37 13.53 37.94
CA SER A 65 -8.34 13.38 39.02
C SER A 65 -7.98 12.29 40.04
N LEU A 66 -7.01 11.44 39.77
CA LEU A 66 -6.63 10.31 40.63
C LEU A 66 -5.44 10.66 41.53
N LYS A 67 -5.43 10.10 42.75
CA LYS A 67 -4.28 10.16 43.64
C LYS A 67 -3.11 9.33 43.10
N PRO A 68 -1.85 9.62 43.49
CA PRO A 68 -0.68 8.91 42.93
C PRO A 68 -0.76 7.38 43.04
N ALA A 69 -1.23 6.84 44.17
CA ALA A 69 -1.38 5.39 44.36
C ALA A 69 -2.45 4.79 43.42
N GLU A 70 -3.56 5.49 43.22
CA GLU A 70 -4.65 5.08 42.33
C GLU A 70 -4.20 5.07 40.86
N ARG A 71 -3.37 6.03 40.45
CA ARG A 71 -2.75 6.08 39.09
C ARG A 71 -1.92 4.84 38.81
N VAL A 72 -1.05 4.48 39.75
CA VAL A 72 -0.19 3.28 39.59
C VAL A 72 -1.03 2.03 39.50
N GLN A 73 -2.04 1.89 40.37
CA GLN A 73 -2.93 0.71 40.35
C GLN A 73 -3.72 0.62 39.04
N LEU A 74 -4.25 1.74 38.55
CA LEU A 74 -4.97 1.76 37.28
C LEU A 74 -4.04 1.37 36.11
N ILE A 75 -2.88 1.98 36.01
CA ILE A 75 -1.91 1.68 34.93
C ILE A 75 -1.49 0.21 34.96
N ASN A 76 -1.24 -0.37 36.12
CA ASN A 76 -0.88 -1.79 36.23
C ASN A 76 -2.03 -2.71 35.75
N ARG A 77 -3.29 -2.40 36.10
CA ARG A 77 -4.45 -3.18 35.59
C ARG A 77 -4.59 -3.07 34.07
N LEU A 78 -4.42 -1.85 33.54
CA LEU A 78 -4.51 -1.64 32.09
C LEU A 78 -3.34 -2.30 31.34
N GLN A 79 -2.14 -2.33 31.94
CA GLN A 79 -1.00 -3.07 31.43
C GLN A 79 -1.31 -4.57 31.35
N GLU A 80 -1.81 -5.16 32.44
CA GLU A 80 -2.20 -6.58 32.44
C GLU A 80 -3.30 -6.90 31.42
N ALA A 81 -4.29 -6.03 31.28
CA ALA A 81 -5.36 -6.17 30.30
C ALA A 81 -4.80 -6.15 28.86
N ARG A 82 -3.89 -5.23 28.57
CA ARG A 82 -3.20 -5.11 27.29
C ARG A 82 -2.35 -6.34 26.97
N ASP A 83 -1.60 -6.84 27.97
CA ASP A 83 -0.75 -8.01 27.80
C ASP A 83 -1.57 -9.29 27.56
N LYS A 84 -2.79 -9.35 28.12
CA LYS A 84 -3.78 -10.42 27.86
C LYS A 84 -4.51 -10.23 26.52
N GLY A 85 -4.35 -9.10 25.85
CA GLY A 85 -5.00 -8.79 24.56
C GLY A 85 -6.50 -8.54 24.68
N LEU A 86 -6.98 -8.04 25.84
CA LEU A 86 -8.38 -7.74 26.07
C LEU A 86 -8.80 -6.48 25.28
N ALA A 87 -10.04 -6.43 24.81
CA ALA A 87 -10.66 -5.22 24.28
C ALA A 87 -11.25 -4.37 25.43
N ALA A 88 -11.48 -3.08 25.17
CA ALA A 88 -11.94 -2.15 26.21
C ALA A 88 -13.33 -2.53 26.81
N ASP A 89 -14.21 -3.10 26.00
CA ASP A 89 -15.51 -3.62 26.41
C ASP A 89 -15.42 -4.87 27.29
N GLN A 90 -14.29 -5.58 27.23
CA GLN A 90 -14.01 -6.77 28.05
C GLN A 90 -13.45 -6.45 29.43
N LEU A 91 -13.18 -5.18 29.75
CA LEU A 91 -12.74 -4.74 31.08
C LEU A 91 -13.91 -4.75 32.08
N VAL A 92 -14.22 -5.93 32.60
CA VAL A 92 -15.30 -6.10 33.61
C VAL A 92 -14.86 -5.45 34.93
N GLY A 93 -15.74 -4.58 35.49
CA GLY A 93 -15.49 -3.90 36.77
C GLY A 93 -14.58 -2.66 36.70
N GLU A 94 -14.07 -2.30 35.50
CA GLU A 94 -13.26 -1.09 35.35
C GLU A 94 -14.15 0.17 35.26
N THR A 95 -13.63 1.28 35.76
CA THR A 95 -14.31 2.58 35.74
C THR A 95 -14.45 3.14 34.32
N ALA A 96 -15.38 4.08 34.11
CA ALA A 96 -15.53 4.77 32.83
C ALA A 96 -14.22 5.46 32.42
N LEU A 97 -13.50 6.08 33.35
CA LEU A 97 -12.19 6.67 33.13
C LEU A 97 -11.17 5.61 32.69
N GLY A 98 -11.13 4.47 33.36
CA GLY A 98 -10.21 3.38 33.02
C GLY A 98 -10.48 2.80 31.64
N LYS A 99 -11.74 2.62 31.26
CA LYS A 99 -12.11 2.15 29.91
C LYS A 99 -11.72 3.15 28.82
N SER A 100 -12.05 4.42 29.01
CA SER A 100 -11.69 5.50 28.06
C SER A 100 -10.17 5.66 27.91
N LEU A 101 -9.43 5.58 29.03
CA LEU A 101 -7.98 5.60 29.00
C LEU A 101 -7.42 4.38 28.26
N TYR A 102 -8.00 3.21 28.46
CA TYR A 102 -7.58 1.98 27.80
C TYR A 102 -7.85 2.01 26.29
N GLU A 103 -8.99 2.53 25.86
CA GLU A 103 -9.29 2.77 24.44
C GLU A 103 -8.23 3.68 23.79
N ARG A 104 -7.82 4.74 24.50
CA ARG A 104 -6.75 5.62 24.04
C ARG A 104 -5.40 4.90 23.96
N ILE A 105 -5.04 4.11 24.98
CA ILE A 105 -3.82 3.29 24.98
C ILE A 105 -3.81 2.31 23.79
N LEU A 106 -4.95 1.65 23.53
CA LEU A 106 -5.06 0.75 22.37
C LEU A 106 -4.98 1.49 21.04
N ALA A 107 -5.52 2.72 20.97
CA ALA A 107 -5.40 3.56 19.78
C ALA A 107 -3.97 4.07 19.57
N ASP A 108 -3.24 4.37 20.64
CA ASP A 108 -1.82 4.74 20.58
C ASP A 108 -0.95 3.50 20.20
N ASP A 109 -1.24 2.33 20.76
CA ASP A 109 -0.61 1.06 20.35
C ASP A 109 -0.88 0.72 18.86
N ALA A 110 -2.04 1.09 18.34
CA ALA A 110 -2.35 0.92 16.92
C ALA A 110 -1.52 1.84 16.01
N LYS A 111 -1.09 3.00 16.53
CA LYS A 111 -0.12 3.88 15.83
C LYS A 111 1.29 3.28 15.82
N ASP A 112 1.65 2.44 16.80
CA ASP A 112 2.94 1.74 16.85
C ASP A 112 3.07 0.62 15.79
N THR A 113 2.04 0.37 14.99
CA THR A 113 2.15 -0.46 13.78
C THR A 113 2.77 0.29 12.61
N SER A 114 3.02 1.58 12.74
CA SER A 114 3.67 2.40 11.72
C SER A 114 5.19 2.37 11.87
N ILE A 115 5.89 2.28 10.74
CA ILE A 115 7.34 2.40 10.65
C ILE A 115 7.68 3.70 9.95
N ASN A 116 8.51 4.52 10.60
CA ASN A 116 8.97 5.80 10.07
C ASN A 116 10.47 5.70 9.81
N LEU A 117 10.88 6.07 8.60
CA LEU A 117 12.28 6.16 8.22
C LEU A 117 12.85 7.55 8.48
N PRO A 118 14.13 7.68 8.79
CA PRO A 118 14.84 8.96 8.83
C PRO A 118 14.92 9.59 7.43
N ASP A 119 15.23 10.90 7.37
CA ASP A 119 15.22 11.69 6.13
C ASP A 119 16.24 11.25 5.08
N ASP A 120 17.30 10.54 5.47
CA ASP A 120 18.37 10.02 4.61
C ASP A 120 18.03 8.67 3.96
N SER A 121 16.87 8.13 4.25
CA SER A 121 16.38 6.86 3.73
C SER A 121 14.95 6.97 3.22
N GLN A 122 14.57 6.08 2.32
CA GLN A 122 13.23 6.06 1.72
C GLN A 122 12.76 4.65 1.41
N PHE A 123 11.45 4.45 1.42
CA PHE A 123 10.84 3.22 0.96
C PHE A 123 10.73 3.19 -0.57
N GLN A 124 10.94 2.00 -1.13
CA GLN A 124 10.63 1.63 -2.50
C GLN A 124 9.65 0.46 -2.48
N ILE A 125 8.53 0.57 -3.18
CA ILE A 125 7.51 -0.49 -3.26
C ILE A 125 8.14 -1.75 -3.86
N VAL A 126 7.90 -2.89 -3.21
CA VAL A 126 8.35 -4.21 -3.66
C VAL A 126 7.16 -4.99 -4.23
N PRO A 127 7.21 -5.40 -5.50
CA PRO A 127 6.20 -6.31 -6.03
C PRO A 127 6.33 -7.70 -5.41
N SER A 128 5.27 -8.51 -5.52
CA SER A 128 5.24 -9.85 -4.93
C SER A 128 6.35 -10.75 -5.48
N PRO A 129 7.12 -11.45 -4.61
CA PRO A 129 8.06 -12.47 -5.05
C PRO A 129 7.37 -13.81 -5.40
N ASP A 130 6.09 -13.97 -5.11
CA ASP A 130 5.33 -15.16 -5.48
C ASP A 130 5.10 -15.19 -7.01
N PRO A 131 5.68 -16.18 -7.72
CA PRO A 131 5.55 -16.25 -9.17
C PRO A 131 4.12 -16.52 -9.66
N LYS A 132 3.19 -16.88 -8.78
CA LYS A 132 1.78 -17.09 -9.09
C LYS A 132 0.89 -15.90 -8.72
N LYS A 133 1.45 -14.87 -8.11
CA LYS A 133 0.71 -13.69 -7.67
C LYS A 133 0.87 -12.56 -8.69
N ARG A 134 -0.16 -12.37 -9.47
CA ARG A 134 -0.33 -11.22 -10.33
C ARG A 134 -0.67 -9.98 -9.53
N GLU A 135 -0.17 -8.83 -9.94
CA GLU A 135 -0.48 -7.53 -9.32
C GLU A 135 -0.89 -6.50 -10.38
N VAL A 136 -1.80 -5.61 -10.00
CA VAL A 136 -2.27 -4.51 -10.84
C VAL A 136 -2.04 -3.21 -10.06
N PHE A 137 -1.13 -2.39 -10.55
CA PHE A 137 -0.80 -1.10 -9.98
C PHE A 137 -1.50 0.00 -10.79
N TYR A 138 -2.33 0.78 -10.11
CA TYR A 138 -2.87 2.02 -10.63
C TYR A 138 -2.07 3.19 -10.07
N ILE A 139 -1.32 3.89 -10.93
CA ILE A 139 -0.38 4.96 -10.54
C ILE A 139 -0.91 6.27 -11.11
N ALA A 140 -1.55 7.09 -10.27
CA ALA A 140 -2.28 8.27 -10.72
C ALA A 140 -1.73 9.58 -10.17
N GLY A 141 -1.46 10.53 -11.05
CA GLY A 141 -0.96 11.86 -10.67
C GLY A 141 -0.69 12.77 -11.87
N ALA A 142 -0.57 14.05 -11.61
CA ALA A 142 -0.28 15.06 -12.63
C ALA A 142 1.06 14.78 -13.34
N SER A 143 1.27 15.41 -14.49
CA SER A 143 2.57 15.39 -15.17
C SER A 143 3.68 15.88 -14.21
N GLY A 144 4.85 15.24 -14.23
CA GLY A 144 5.98 15.57 -13.35
C GLY A 144 5.81 15.14 -11.89
N SER A 145 4.74 14.44 -11.51
CA SER A 145 4.55 13.94 -10.14
C SER A 145 5.55 12.85 -9.75
N GLY A 146 6.08 12.10 -10.72
CA GLY A 146 7.01 11.00 -10.53
C GLY A 146 6.41 9.61 -10.80
N LYS A 147 5.32 9.53 -11.58
CA LYS A 147 4.69 8.25 -11.97
C LYS A 147 5.69 7.27 -12.58
N SER A 148 6.40 7.72 -13.64
CA SER A 148 7.38 6.88 -14.35
C SER A 148 8.53 6.44 -13.43
N TYR A 149 8.96 7.28 -12.47
CA TYR A 149 9.97 6.93 -11.49
C TYR A 149 9.53 5.76 -10.58
N ILE A 150 8.31 5.83 -10.05
CA ILE A 150 7.73 4.74 -9.23
C ILE A 150 7.56 3.47 -10.07
N ALA A 151 7.02 3.59 -11.29
CA ALA A 151 6.83 2.45 -12.19
C ALA A 151 8.17 1.78 -12.54
N LYS A 152 9.20 2.56 -12.84
CA LYS A 152 10.58 2.06 -13.07
C LYS A 152 11.06 1.27 -11.87
N GLY A 153 10.98 1.82 -10.66
CA GLY A 153 11.44 1.14 -9.45
C GLY A 153 10.74 -0.19 -9.21
N ILE A 154 9.41 -0.25 -9.41
CA ILE A 154 8.63 -1.49 -9.30
C ILE A 154 9.07 -2.50 -10.38
N ALA A 155 9.19 -2.07 -11.63
CA ALA A 155 9.54 -2.93 -12.75
C ALA A 155 10.97 -3.50 -12.65
N GLU A 156 11.94 -2.72 -12.16
CA GLU A 156 13.31 -3.18 -11.90
C GLU A 156 13.34 -4.23 -10.79
N LEU A 157 12.58 -4.04 -9.71
CA LEU A 157 12.45 -5.04 -8.65
C LEU A 157 11.71 -6.29 -9.15
N TYR A 158 10.67 -6.12 -9.97
CA TYR A 158 9.96 -7.25 -10.60
C TYR A 158 10.94 -8.13 -11.40
N ARG A 159 11.81 -7.56 -12.22
CA ARG A 159 12.83 -8.31 -12.95
C ARG A 159 13.82 -9.02 -12.04
N LYS A 160 14.24 -8.38 -10.94
CA LYS A 160 15.12 -9.02 -9.95
C LYS A 160 14.49 -10.22 -9.28
N LEU A 161 13.19 -10.15 -9.01
CA LEU A 161 12.42 -11.23 -8.39
C LEU A 161 12.04 -12.33 -9.37
N HIS A 162 11.87 -11.97 -10.65
CA HIS A 162 11.44 -12.85 -11.73
C HIS A 162 12.36 -12.71 -12.97
N PRO A 163 13.61 -13.19 -12.92
CA PRO A 163 14.63 -12.90 -13.95
C PRO A 163 14.30 -13.39 -15.37
N SER A 164 13.46 -14.44 -15.48
CA SER A 164 13.03 -14.99 -16.77
C SER A 164 11.89 -14.21 -17.43
N ARG A 165 11.27 -13.25 -16.72
CA ARG A 165 10.08 -12.56 -17.18
C ARG A 165 10.40 -11.27 -17.90
N GLN A 166 9.64 -10.97 -18.95
CA GLN A 166 9.77 -9.75 -19.72
C GLN A 166 9.03 -8.58 -19.05
N VAL A 167 9.55 -7.37 -19.31
CA VAL A 167 8.84 -6.12 -19.03
C VAL A 167 8.56 -5.44 -20.35
N TYR A 168 7.28 -5.25 -20.66
CA TYR A 168 6.81 -4.54 -21.84
C TYR A 168 6.45 -3.11 -21.49
N LEU A 169 6.58 -2.21 -22.47
CA LEU A 169 6.18 -0.80 -22.36
C LEU A 169 5.30 -0.43 -23.55
N ILE A 170 4.10 0.06 -23.24
CA ILE A 170 3.16 0.66 -24.17
C ILE A 170 3.05 2.13 -23.80
N SER A 171 3.60 3.01 -24.63
CA SER A 171 3.63 4.46 -24.42
C SER A 171 3.37 5.19 -25.74
N LYS A 172 2.79 6.38 -25.64
CA LYS A 172 2.64 7.27 -26.77
C LYS A 172 3.98 7.89 -27.20
N LEU A 173 4.92 8.00 -26.27
CA LEU A 173 6.25 8.53 -26.52
C LEU A 173 7.15 7.45 -27.12
N GLU A 174 7.94 7.79 -28.13
CA GLU A 174 8.96 6.91 -28.70
C GLU A 174 10.12 6.70 -27.71
N GLU A 175 10.44 7.72 -26.92
CA GLU A 175 11.48 7.69 -25.88
C GLU A 175 10.94 8.28 -24.58
N ASP A 176 11.30 7.68 -23.44
CA ASP A 176 11.02 8.18 -22.09
C ASP A 176 12.31 8.26 -21.28
N SER A 177 12.65 9.46 -20.81
CA SER A 177 13.90 9.74 -20.09
C SER A 177 14.03 8.99 -18.76
N THR A 178 12.96 8.38 -18.26
CA THR A 178 12.96 7.60 -17.01
C THR A 178 12.81 6.12 -17.29
N LEU A 179 11.78 5.69 -18.04
CA LEU A 179 11.48 4.26 -18.24
C LEU A 179 12.54 3.57 -19.10
N ASP A 180 13.08 4.25 -20.12
CA ASP A 180 14.10 3.67 -20.99
C ASP A 180 15.49 3.54 -20.31
N THR A 181 15.68 4.18 -19.15
CA THR A 181 16.91 4.01 -18.35
C THR A 181 16.92 2.76 -17.48
N MET A 182 15.88 1.92 -17.53
CA MET A 182 15.92 0.58 -16.91
C MET A 182 17.02 -0.28 -17.54
N SER A 183 17.65 -1.14 -16.75
CA SER A 183 18.66 -2.06 -17.22
C SER A 183 18.26 -3.52 -17.01
N PRO A 184 18.00 -4.28 -18.09
CA PRO A 184 17.87 -3.87 -19.49
C PRO A 184 16.64 -2.96 -19.72
N PRO A 185 16.55 -2.21 -20.85
CA PRO A 185 15.37 -1.39 -21.15
C PRO A 185 14.12 -2.28 -21.34
N PRO A 186 12.91 -1.73 -21.16
CA PRO A 186 11.68 -2.47 -21.41
C PRO A 186 11.51 -2.74 -22.91
N LYS A 187 10.87 -3.85 -23.25
CA LYS A 187 10.53 -4.12 -24.64
C LYS A 187 9.32 -3.28 -25.04
N ARG A 188 9.51 -2.32 -25.93
CA ARG A 188 8.43 -1.48 -26.41
C ARG A 188 7.50 -2.23 -27.35
N ILE A 189 6.19 -2.05 -27.17
CA ILE A 189 5.16 -2.50 -28.10
C ILE A 189 4.63 -1.26 -28.81
N SER A 190 4.72 -1.25 -30.14
CA SER A 190 4.27 -0.11 -30.93
C SER A 190 2.72 -0.06 -30.94
N ILE A 191 2.17 1.14 -30.88
CA ILE A 191 0.71 1.35 -30.95
C ILE A 191 0.19 0.90 -32.32
N GLN A 192 0.99 1.11 -33.38
CA GLN A 192 0.59 0.68 -34.72
C GLN A 192 0.47 -0.84 -34.81
N SER A 193 1.40 -1.58 -34.21
CA SER A 193 1.29 -3.05 -34.18
C SER A 193 0.03 -3.54 -33.45
N LEU A 194 -0.37 -2.85 -32.37
CA LEU A 194 -1.62 -3.20 -31.66
C LEU A 194 -2.87 -2.90 -32.48
N ILE A 195 -2.84 -1.88 -33.35
CA ILE A 195 -3.95 -1.54 -34.24
C ILE A 195 -4.04 -2.55 -35.40
N ASP A 196 -2.90 -2.89 -36.00
CA ASP A 196 -2.83 -3.76 -37.16
C ASP A 196 -3.11 -5.22 -36.82
N ASP A 197 -2.61 -5.68 -35.66
CA ASP A 197 -2.77 -7.06 -35.17
C ASP A 197 -2.92 -7.05 -33.64
N PHE A 198 -4.17 -7.20 -33.17
CA PHE A 198 -4.45 -7.17 -31.74
C PHE A 198 -3.99 -8.48 -31.11
N PRO A 199 -3.06 -8.42 -30.11
CA PRO A 199 -2.43 -9.62 -29.56
C PRO A 199 -3.40 -10.50 -28.77
N ASP A 200 -3.15 -11.80 -28.79
CA ASP A 200 -3.78 -12.73 -27.86
C ASP A 200 -3.21 -12.53 -26.44
N LEU A 201 -4.03 -12.75 -25.41
CA LEU A 201 -3.61 -12.53 -24.02
C LEU A 201 -2.46 -13.46 -23.59
N GLU A 202 -2.34 -14.63 -24.22
CA GLU A 202 -1.27 -15.61 -23.99
C GLU A 202 0.12 -15.05 -24.32
N GLU A 203 0.21 -14.06 -25.21
CA GLU A 203 1.47 -13.37 -25.52
C GLU A 203 2.03 -12.56 -24.33
N PHE A 204 1.16 -12.23 -23.38
CA PHE A 204 1.50 -11.56 -22.14
C PHE A 204 1.68 -12.51 -20.95
N GLN A 205 1.84 -13.81 -21.21
CA GLN A 205 2.00 -14.78 -20.15
C GLN A 205 3.28 -14.51 -19.34
N ASP A 206 3.15 -14.54 -18.01
CA ASP A 206 4.27 -14.41 -17.08
C ASP A 206 5.14 -13.16 -17.32
N CYS A 207 4.52 -12.00 -17.51
CA CYS A 207 5.23 -10.74 -17.77
C CYS A 207 4.72 -9.57 -16.93
N CYS A 208 5.39 -8.44 -17.07
CA CYS A 208 4.94 -7.15 -16.55
C CYS A 208 4.71 -6.19 -17.73
N VAL A 209 3.55 -5.55 -17.77
CA VAL A 209 3.22 -4.56 -18.81
C VAL A 209 3.05 -3.19 -18.17
N ILE A 210 3.81 -2.21 -18.66
CA ILE A 210 3.69 -0.81 -18.28
C ILE A 210 2.85 -0.11 -19.34
N PHE A 211 1.72 0.45 -18.95
CA PHE A 211 0.89 1.34 -19.75
C PHE A 211 1.17 2.78 -19.31
N ASP A 212 1.99 3.48 -20.08
CA ASP A 212 2.42 4.83 -19.74
C ASP A 212 1.44 5.85 -20.30
N ASP A 213 0.95 6.75 -19.40
CA ASP A 213 0.00 7.82 -19.70
C ASP A 213 -1.15 7.35 -20.65
N TYR A 214 -1.70 6.15 -20.35
CA TYR A 214 -2.67 5.47 -21.22
C TYR A 214 -3.95 6.26 -21.47
N ASP A 215 -4.27 7.20 -20.61
CA ASP A 215 -5.45 8.08 -20.69
C ASP A 215 -5.28 9.25 -21.70
N THR A 216 -4.10 9.40 -22.30
CA THR A 216 -3.79 10.43 -23.30
C THR A 216 -3.95 9.95 -24.74
N PHE A 217 -4.16 8.66 -24.97
CA PHE A 217 -4.41 8.13 -26.29
C PHE A 217 -5.76 8.62 -26.86
N THR A 218 -5.85 8.73 -28.17
CA THR A 218 -7.05 9.19 -28.89
C THR A 218 -7.30 8.32 -30.13
N GLY A 219 -8.54 8.29 -30.62
CA GLY A 219 -8.90 7.57 -31.83
C GLY A 219 -8.79 6.06 -31.70
N ASP A 220 -8.21 5.39 -32.69
CA ASP A 220 -8.07 3.93 -32.70
C ASP A 220 -7.02 3.44 -31.69
N ALA A 221 -5.97 4.24 -31.47
CA ALA A 221 -4.99 3.97 -30.41
C ALA A 221 -5.66 3.91 -29.02
N GLU A 222 -6.57 4.82 -28.69
CA GLU A 222 -7.35 4.79 -27.45
C GLU A 222 -8.14 3.50 -27.33
N LYS A 223 -8.84 3.10 -28.39
CA LYS A 223 -9.68 1.90 -28.38
C LYS A 223 -8.87 0.63 -28.12
N VAL A 224 -7.75 0.45 -28.84
CA VAL A 224 -6.94 -0.77 -28.71
C VAL A 224 -6.21 -0.85 -27.37
N VAL A 225 -5.65 0.28 -26.90
CA VAL A 225 -4.95 0.33 -25.61
C VAL A 225 -5.93 0.10 -24.46
N HIS A 226 -7.10 0.76 -24.44
CA HIS A 226 -8.11 0.52 -23.41
C HIS A 226 -8.67 -0.89 -23.46
N LYS A 227 -8.90 -1.46 -24.64
CA LYS A 227 -9.32 -2.86 -24.75
C LYS A 227 -8.29 -3.78 -24.15
N LEU A 228 -7.01 -3.61 -24.47
CA LEU A 228 -5.93 -4.45 -23.91
C LEU A 228 -5.82 -4.31 -22.38
N ILE A 229 -5.95 -3.09 -21.84
CA ILE A 229 -6.00 -2.85 -20.39
C ILE A 229 -7.18 -3.58 -19.76
N ASP A 230 -8.38 -3.48 -20.34
CA ASP A 230 -9.60 -4.08 -19.81
C ASP A 230 -9.51 -5.63 -19.86
N ASP A 231 -9.02 -6.19 -20.96
CA ASP A 231 -8.82 -7.63 -21.14
C ASP A 231 -7.77 -8.16 -20.15
N LEU A 232 -6.60 -7.50 -20.04
CA LEU A 232 -5.59 -7.86 -19.06
C LEU A 232 -6.05 -7.62 -17.62
N ALA A 233 -6.83 -6.58 -17.33
CA ALA A 233 -7.34 -6.31 -15.99
C ALA A 233 -8.30 -7.43 -15.54
N THR A 234 -9.16 -7.91 -16.40
CA THR A 234 -10.16 -8.94 -16.08
C THR A 234 -9.64 -10.36 -16.22
N MET A 235 -8.93 -10.66 -17.30
CA MET A 235 -8.50 -12.02 -17.66
C MET A 235 -7.02 -12.30 -17.38
N GLY A 236 -6.18 -11.28 -17.17
CA GLY A 236 -4.73 -11.43 -16.98
C GLY A 236 -4.31 -12.27 -15.76
N ARG A 237 -5.28 -12.74 -14.94
CA ARG A 237 -5.02 -13.74 -13.92
C ARG A 237 -4.68 -15.10 -14.54
N HIS A 238 -5.25 -15.44 -15.68
CA HIS A 238 -4.99 -16.69 -16.38
C HIS A 238 -3.59 -16.70 -17.02
N THR A 239 -3.13 -15.55 -17.46
CA THR A 239 -1.80 -15.35 -18.04
C THR A 239 -0.76 -14.88 -17.01
N ASN A 240 -1.17 -14.67 -15.75
CA ASN A 240 -0.29 -14.19 -14.67
C ASN A 240 0.46 -12.90 -15.03
N THR A 241 -0.24 -11.97 -15.68
CA THR A 241 0.30 -10.70 -16.17
C THR A 241 0.20 -9.62 -15.12
N THR A 242 1.33 -9.09 -14.65
CA THR A 242 1.38 -7.91 -13.80
C THR A 242 1.25 -6.64 -14.64
N MET A 243 0.51 -5.66 -14.13
CA MET A 243 0.24 -4.41 -14.84
C MET A 243 0.65 -3.19 -14.02
N LEU A 244 1.31 -2.23 -14.68
CA LEU A 244 1.57 -0.89 -14.13
C LEU A 244 0.87 0.12 -15.04
N CYS A 245 -0.23 0.71 -14.57
CA CYS A 245 -1.05 1.62 -15.35
C CYS A 245 -0.88 3.06 -14.83
N LEU A 246 -0.20 3.89 -15.62
CA LEU A 246 0.09 5.29 -15.30
C LEU A 246 -1.00 6.18 -15.88
N SER A 247 -1.62 7.01 -15.04
CA SER A 247 -2.75 7.86 -15.41
C SER A 247 -2.58 9.29 -14.88
N HIS A 248 -3.08 10.27 -15.63
CA HIS A 248 -3.23 11.64 -15.15
C HIS A 248 -4.49 11.82 -14.31
N TYR A 249 -5.49 10.98 -14.50
CA TYR A 249 -6.74 11.05 -13.73
C TYR A 249 -6.63 10.22 -12.46
N LEU A 250 -7.02 10.78 -11.32
CA LEU A 250 -7.25 9.97 -10.12
C LEU A 250 -8.48 9.10 -10.29
N THR A 251 -9.54 9.70 -10.81
CA THR A 251 -10.79 9.01 -11.13
C THR A 251 -11.41 9.62 -12.37
N ASN A 252 -11.83 8.77 -13.29
CA ASN A 252 -12.66 9.11 -14.42
C ASN A 252 -13.65 7.96 -14.63
N TYR A 253 -14.94 8.21 -14.44
CA TYR A 253 -15.96 7.17 -14.44
C TYR A 253 -15.87 6.23 -15.66
N LYS A 254 -15.62 6.79 -16.84
CA LYS A 254 -15.55 6.00 -18.07
C LYS A 254 -14.22 5.27 -18.25
N LYS A 255 -13.10 5.93 -17.93
CA LYS A 255 -11.75 5.46 -18.26
C LYS A 255 -11.06 4.66 -17.15
N THR A 256 -11.48 4.84 -15.89
CA THR A 256 -10.72 4.28 -14.75
C THR A 256 -11.50 3.30 -13.88
N ARG A 257 -12.83 3.19 -14.07
CA ARG A 257 -13.70 2.43 -13.18
C ARG A 257 -13.30 0.96 -13.09
N LEU A 258 -13.13 0.29 -14.24
CA LEU A 258 -12.79 -1.13 -14.28
C LEU A 258 -11.42 -1.34 -13.65
N LEU A 259 -10.42 -0.58 -14.10
CA LEU A 259 -9.06 -0.69 -13.61
C LEU A 259 -8.94 -0.42 -12.10
N LEU A 260 -9.66 0.57 -11.57
CA LEU A 260 -9.72 0.84 -10.12
C LEU A 260 -10.36 -0.31 -9.33
N ASN A 261 -11.33 -1.02 -9.91
CA ASN A 261 -11.92 -2.19 -9.27
C ASN A 261 -10.93 -3.35 -9.22
N GLU A 262 -10.20 -3.59 -10.30
CA GLU A 262 -9.24 -4.70 -10.42
C GLU A 262 -7.86 -4.38 -9.83
N ALA A 263 -7.54 -3.11 -9.60
CA ALA A 263 -6.27 -2.71 -9.00
C ALA A 263 -6.05 -3.36 -7.64
N THR A 264 -4.88 -3.95 -7.45
CA THR A 264 -4.40 -4.44 -6.15
C THR A 264 -3.72 -3.32 -5.37
N HIS A 265 -3.04 -2.41 -6.07
CA HIS A 265 -2.33 -1.28 -5.51
C HIS A 265 -2.80 0.02 -6.15
N ILE A 266 -2.99 1.05 -5.36
CA ILE A 266 -3.28 2.41 -5.83
C ILE A 266 -2.16 3.33 -5.32
N VAL A 267 -1.44 3.94 -6.25
CA VAL A 267 -0.40 4.93 -5.94
C VAL A 267 -0.91 6.31 -6.34
N VAL A 268 -0.85 7.23 -5.39
CA VAL A 268 -1.30 8.61 -5.57
C VAL A 268 -0.23 9.59 -5.06
N TYR A 269 -0.38 10.86 -5.47
CA TYR A 269 0.51 11.96 -5.08
C TYR A 269 -0.30 12.98 -4.26
N PRO A 270 -0.45 12.77 -2.94
CA PRO A 270 -1.40 13.55 -2.14
C PRO A 270 -1.14 15.05 -2.17
N MET A 271 0.13 15.47 -2.15
CA MET A 271 0.50 16.89 -2.16
C MET A 271 0.16 17.60 -3.48
N ALA A 272 0.24 16.86 -4.61
CA ALA A 272 -0.07 17.37 -5.95
C ALA A 272 -1.55 17.24 -6.34
N THR A 273 -2.40 16.73 -5.44
CA THR A 273 -3.80 16.42 -5.71
C THR A 273 -4.73 17.23 -4.82
N SER A 274 -5.89 17.66 -5.34
CA SER A 274 -6.90 18.32 -4.51
C SER A 274 -7.43 17.36 -3.42
N PHE A 275 -7.75 17.90 -2.25
CA PHE A 275 -8.31 17.09 -1.16
C PHE A 275 -9.63 16.42 -1.55
N HIS A 276 -10.44 17.08 -2.37
CA HIS A 276 -11.72 16.54 -2.84
C HIS A 276 -11.51 15.29 -3.71
N ALA A 277 -10.64 15.37 -4.72
CA ALA A 277 -10.35 14.25 -5.62
C ALA A 277 -9.70 13.07 -4.86
N LEU A 278 -8.73 13.35 -3.97
CA LEU A 278 -8.11 12.34 -3.12
C LEU A 278 -9.13 11.65 -2.22
N SER A 279 -9.97 12.43 -1.50
CA SER A 279 -10.98 11.89 -0.61
C SER A 279 -12.03 11.07 -1.36
N TYR A 280 -12.43 11.50 -2.56
CA TYR A 280 -13.36 10.72 -3.38
C TYR A 280 -12.80 9.35 -3.72
N LEU A 281 -11.56 9.30 -4.26
CA LEU A 281 -10.88 8.04 -4.59
C LEU A 281 -10.77 7.13 -3.36
N MET A 282 -10.20 7.65 -2.27
CA MET A 282 -9.90 6.86 -1.08
C MET A 282 -11.15 6.36 -0.36
N LYS A 283 -12.20 7.17 -0.27
CA LYS A 283 -13.47 6.74 0.32
C LYS A 283 -14.18 5.70 -0.54
N THR A 284 -14.24 5.93 -1.85
CA THR A 284 -15.07 5.12 -2.75
C THR A 284 -14.42 3.76 -3.04
N HIS A 285 -13.09 3.71 -3.20
CA HIS A 285 -12.40 2.50 -3.65
C HIS A 285 -11.59 1.80 -2.57
N ILE A 286 -11.26 2.50 -1.46
CA ILE A 286 -10.46 1.95 -0.35
C ILE A 286 -11.29 1.82 0.93
N GLY A 287 -12.31 2.65 1.12
CA GLY A 287 -13.12 2.68 2.34
C GLY A 287 -12.53 3.53 3.47
N MET A 288 -11.59 4.43 3.17
CA MET A 288 -10.98 5.33 4.15
C MET A 288 -11.95 6.36 4.68
N SER A 289 -11.79 6.75 5.96
CA SER A 289 -12.51 7.87 6.55
C SER A 289 -12.01 9.23 6.00
N ARG A 290 -12.72 10.31 6.35
CA ARG A 290 -12.28 11.67 5.98
C ARG A 290 -11.00 12.07 6.71
N ASP A 291 -10.81 11.59 7.92
CA ASP A 291 -9.65 11.91 8.74
C ASP A 291 -8.42 11.15 8.24
N ASP A 292 -8.55 9.88 7.87
CA ASP A 292 -7.49 9.13 7.18
C ASP A 292 -7.04 9.85 5.90
N CYS A 293 -7.98 10.39 5.12
CA CYS A 293 -7.64 11.16 3.93
C CYS A 293 -6.88 12.47 4.24
N ARG A 294 -7.12 13.10 5.41
CA ARG A 294 -6.35 14.27 5.85
C ARG A 294 -4.93 13.89 6.24
N ASP A 295 -4.78 12.73 6.88
CA ASP A 295 -3.46 12.24 7.28
C ASP A 295 -2.65 11.81 6.05
N LEU A 296 -3.26 11.20 5.05
CA LEU A 296 -2.61 10.93 3.76
C LEU A 296 -1.98 12.18 3.13
N LYS A 297 -2.62 13.36 3.26
CA LYS A 297 -2.07 14.62 2.75
C LYS A 297 -0.74 15.02 3.39
N LYS A 298 -0.42 14.48 4.56
CA LYS A 298 0.80 14.77 5.33
C LYS A 298 1.91 13.73 5.09
N MET A 299 1.60 12.60 4.46
CA MET A 299 2.51 11.45 4.36
C MET A 299 3.61 11.58 3.29
N GLY A 300 3.74 12.73 2.63
CA GLY A 300 4.82 12.99 1.70
C GLY A 300 4.41 12.98 0.23
N ARG A 301 5.41 12.77 -0.64
CA ARG A 301 5.27 12.97 -2.09
C ARG A 301 4.30 11.98 -2.73
N TRP A 302 4.40 10.71 -2.39
CA TRP A 302 3.56 9.64 -2.91
C TRP A 302 3.09 8.72 -1.78
N VAL A 303 1.96 8.08 -1.99
CA VAL A 303 1.41 7.05 -1.11
C VAL A 303 0.92 5.89 -1.97
N CYS A 304 1.32 4.68 -1.62
CA CYS A 304 0.81 3.43 -2.15
C CYS A 304 -0.14 2.79 -1.15
N VAL A 305 -1.33 2.41 -1.58
CA VAL A 305 -2.29 1.66 -0.77
C VAL A 305 -2.55 0.31 -1.42
N TYR A 306 -2.33 -0.76 -0.68
CA TYR A 306 -2.75 -2.10 -1.06
C TYR A 306 -4.19 -2.34 -0.64
N LYS A 307 -5.05 -2.74 -1.59
CA LYS A 307 -6.51 -2.80 -1.38
C LYS A 307 -6.99 -4.05 -0.66
N HIS A 308 -6.26 -5.16 -0.80
CA HIS A 308 -6.71 -6.44 -0.26
C HIS A 308 -6.28 -6.64 1.20
N TYR A 309 -6.80 -7.70 1.82
CA TYR A 309 -6.42 -8.05 3.19
C TYR A 309 -5.12 -8.86 3.22
N PRO A 310 -4.20 -8.56 4.14
CA PRO A 310 -4.20 -7.39 5.02
C PRO A 310 -3.95 -6.09 4.24
N GLN A 311 -4.81 -5.08 4.45
CA GLN A 311 -4.64 -3.76 3.83
C GLN A 311 -3.46 -3.05 4.48
N TRP A 312 -2.61 -2.43 3.66
CA TRP A 312 -1.47 -1.65 4.13
C TRP A 312 -1.27 -0.39 3.28
N LEU A 313 -0.50 0.50 3.83
CA LEU A 313 -0.14 1.76 3.21
C LEU A 313 1.37 1.95 3.34
N CYS A 314 2.00 2.47 2.30
CA CYS A 314 3.41 2.83 2.28
C CYS A 314 3.60 4.14 1.54
N SER A 315 4.45 5.00 2.06
CA SER A 315 4.84 6.27 1.45
C SER A 315 6.37 6.36 1.37
N LEU A 316 6.89 7.54 1.05
CA LEU A 316 8.34 7.73 0.95
C LEU A 316 9.08 7.38 2.25
N HIS A 317 8.53 7.80 3.40
CA HIS A 317 9.18 7.63 4.71
C HIS A 317 8.31 6.90 5.74
N HIS A 318 7.05 6.57 5.42
CA HIS A 318 6.11 6.00 6.37
C HIS A 318 5.46 4.73 5.80
N ALA A 319 5.28 3.72 6.64
CA ALA A 319 4.54 2.50 6.32
C ALA A 319 3.69 2.05 7.51
#